data_f31eff8b0de581be678685e7276ef9f8
#
_entry.id   f31eff8b0de581be678685e7276ef9f8
#
_cell.length_a   1.000
_cell.length_b   1.000
_cell.length_c   1.000
_cell.angle_alpha   90.00
_cell.angle_beta   90.00
_cell.angle_gamma   90.00
#
_symmetry.space_group_name_H-M   'P 1'
#
loop_
_entity.id
_entity.type
_entity.pdbx_description
1 polymer ?
#
loop_
_entity_poly.entity_id
_entity_poly.type
_entity_poly.pdbx_seq_one_letter_code
_entity_poly.pdbx_strand_id
1 'polypeptide(L)'
;MAKVRPYGGVQARDRVAERRRKLLDAGLELLGGSDDPADLTVRALCGEAGITARYFYESFADKDELVAAVFDGVIADIAATTQAAVAAAPREEQNRAGIANLVRVIADDARVGRLLFNPRLTNAVLARKRAEVGGVFALLSGEHAATAYQLPQHDWVKALAHFIVGGVGQTINAWVSGDLVMTQGKLVDQLARIVDELAVRNFDRS
;
A
#
# COMPACT_ATOMS: atom_id res chain seq x y z
N MET A 1 50.52 -6.63 15.29
CA MET A 1 49.37 -6.37 14.38
C MET A 1 48.08 -6.36 15.21
N ALA A 2 47.53 -5.20 15.46
CA ALA A 2 46.30 -5.02 16.27
C ALA A 2 45.06 -5.31 15.41
N LYS A 3 44.27 -6.28 15.84
CA LYS A 3 43.02 -6.71 15.20
C LYS A 3 41.94 -5.65 15.48
N VAL A 4 41.64 -4.82 14.48
CA VAL A 4 40.53 -3.84 14.54
C VAL A 4 39.22 -4.60 14.69
N ARG A 5 38.51 -4.38 15.79
CA ARG A 5 37.17 -4.94 16.05
C ARG A 5 36.10 -4.06 15.38
N PRO A 6 35.41 -4.49 14.31
CA PRO A 6 34.30 -3.75 13.71
C PRO A 6 32.93 -4.12 14.35
N TYR A 7 32.87 -4.42 15.66
CA TYR A 7 31.70 -5.08 16.25
C TYR A 7 30.66 -4.15 16.90
N GLY A 8 30.97 -2.89 17.15
CA GLY A 8 30.04 -1.97 17.86
C GLY A 8 29.07 -1.22 16.94
N GLY A 9 29.49 -0.89 15.74
CA GLY A 9 28.69 -0.05 14.82
C GLY A 9 27.53 -0.79 14.13
N VAL A 10 27.71 -2.04 13.77
CA VAL A 10 26.66 -2.88 13.13
C VAL A 10 25.53 -3.16 14.13
N GLN A 11 25.87 -3.63 15.34
CA GLN A 11 24.88 -3.88 16.39
C GLN A 11 24.10 -2.62 16.84
N ALA A 12 24.70 -1.42 16.75
CA ALA A 12 24.01 -0.18 17.06
C ALA A 12 22.99 0.17 15.96
N ARG A 13 23.37 0.02 14.70
CA ARG A 13 22.47 0.23 13.54
C ARG A 13 21.33 -0.75 13.54
N ASP A 14 21.59 -2.03 13.81
CA ASP A 14 20.56 -3.08 13.85
C ASP A 14 19.53 -2.79 14.96
N ARG A 15 19.98 -2.33 16.13
CA ARG A 15 19.08 -1.92 17.21
C ARG A 15 18.21 -0.70 16.86
N VAL A 16 18.76 0.27 16.13
CA VAL A 16 17.97 1.44 15.66
C VAL A 16 16.93 0.98 14.63
N ALA A 17 17.33 0.17 13.67
CA ALA A 17 16.42 -0.38 12.66
C ALA A 17 15.29 -1.22 13.30
N GLU A 18 15.63 -2.07 14.28
CA GLU A 18 14.66 -2.88 15.02
C GLU A 18 13.66 -2.03 15.80
N ARG A 19 14.12 -0.96 16.49
CA ARG A 19 13.23 -0.03 17.18
C ARG A 19 12.31 0.72 16.23
N ARG A 20 12.84 1.16 15.06
CA ARG A 20 12.04 1.81 14.04
C ARG A 20 10.96 0.86 13.50
N ARG A 21 11.29 -0.40 13.24
CA ARG A 21 10.33 -1.42 12.80
C ARG A 21 9.22 -1.62 13.84
N LYS A 22 9.55 -1.77 15.12
CA LYS A 22 8.56 -1.91 16.20
C LYS A 22 7.62 -0.71 16.29
N LEU A 23 8.12 0.50 16.07
CA LEU A 23 7.30 1.71 16.06
C LEU A 23 6.37 1.75 14.84
N LEU A 24 6.81 1.29 13.68
CA LEU A 24 5.97 1.19 12.48
C LEU A 24 4.88 0.12 12.66
N ASP A 25 5.22 -1.05 13.23
CA ASP A 25 4.25 -2.11 13.53
C ASP A 25 3.18 -1.62 14.54
N ALA A 26 3.62 -0.93 15.61
CA ALA A 26 2.72 -0.33 16.59
C ALA A 26 1.83 0.77 15.96
N GLY A 27 2.38 1.55 15.04
CA GLY A 27 1.64 2.55 14.28
C GLY A 27 0.55 1.91 13.42
N LEU A 28 0.88 0.83 12.70
CA LEU A 28 -0.10 0.08 11.90
C LEU A 28 -1.18 -0.54 12.78
N GLU A 29 -0.82 -1.09 13.95
CA GLU A 29 -1.78 -1.64 14.90
C GLU A 29 -2.75 -0.58 15.43
N LEU A 30 -2.24 0.57 15.90
CA LEU A 30 -3.09 1.63 16.44
C LEU A 30 -3.94 2.34 15.40
N LEU A 31 -3.49 2.42 14.14
CA LEU A 31 -4.24 3.04 13.04
C LEU A 31 -5.24 2.08 12.40
N GLY A 32 -4.88 0.82 12.26
CA GLY A 32 -5.66 -0.18 11.51
C GLY A 32 -6.25 -1.31 12.35
N GLY A 33 -5.89 -1.44 13.62
CA GLY A 33 -6.32 -2.54 14.48
C GLY A 33 -7.81 -2.49 14.87
N SER A 34 -8.46 -1.31 14.77
CA SER A 34 -9.87 -1.12 15.12
C SER A 34 -10.62 -0.37 14.03
N ASP A 35 -11.95 -0.62 13.92
CA ASP A 35 -12.84 0.14 13.05
C ASP A 35 -13.12 1.55 13.61
N ASP A 36 -12.91 1.77 14.91
CA ASP A 36 -13.03 3.06 15.59
C ASP A 36 -11.70 3.38 16.31
N PRO A 37 -10.70 3.88 15.56
CA PRO A 37 -9.38 4.12 16.12
C PRO A 37 -9.40 5.29 17.10
N ALA A 38 -8.76 5.08 18.26
CA ALA A 38 -8.54 6.14 19.23
C ALA A 38 -7.55 7.18 18.69
N ASP A 39 -7.51 8.34 19.34
CA ASP A 39 -6.53 9.37 19.01
C ASP A 39 -5.09 8.85 19.15
N LEU A 40 -4.33 8.92 18.07
CA LEU A 40 -2.94 8.50 18.04
C LEU A 40 -2.06 9.49 18.83
N THR A 41 -1.39 8.98 19.85
CA THR A 41 -0.44 9.76 20.66
C THR A 41 0.92 9.08 20.71
N VAL A 42 2.00 9.87 20.90
CA VAL A 42 3.36 9.32 21.10
C VAL A 42 3.40 8.36 22.29
N ARG A 43 2.61 8.63 23.34
CA ARG A 43 2.52 7.75 24.52
C ARG A 43 1.91 6.39 24.16
N ALA A 44 0.83 6.37 23.39
CA ALA A 44 0.19 5.12 22.93
C ALA A 44 1.15 4.32 22.04
N LEU A 45 1.81 4.98 21.08
CA LEU A 45 2.81 4.36 20.20
C LEU A 45 3.96 3.74 20.98
N CYS A 46 4.51 4.46 21.96
CA CYS A 46 5.59 3.95 22.81
C CYS A 46 5.14 2.78 23.67
N GLY A 47 3.91 2.82 24.20
CA GLY A 47 3.33 1.73 24.99
C GLY A 47 3.16 0.46 24.17
N GLU A 48 2.57 0.56 22.97
CA GLU A 48 2.36 -0.55 22.05
C GLU A 48 3.68 -1.15 21.55
N ALA A 49 4.65 -0.30 21.19
CA ALA A 49 5.96 -0.74 20.73
C ALA A 49 6.88 -1.28 21.83
N GLY A 50 6.56 -1.07 23.12
CA GLY A 50 7.45 -1.38 24.24
C GLY A 50 8.73 -0.54 24.22
N ILE A 51 8.64 0.73 23.80
CA ILE A 51 9.78 1.63 23.58
C ILE A 51 9.55 2.92 24.39
N THR A 52 10.63 3.53 24.91
CA THR A 52 10.53 4.82 25.61
C THR A 52 10.41 5.99 24.62
N ALA A 53 9.81 7.11 25.07
CA ALA A 53 9.66 8.31 24.26
C ALA A 53 11.00 8.84 23.72
N ARG A 54 12.10 8.68 24.46
CA ARG A 54 13.44 9.04 23.97
C ARG A 54 13.76 8.34 22.65
N TYR A 55 13.55 7.02 22.58
CA TYR A 55 13.84 6.25 21.37
C TYR A 55 12.83 6.50 20.23
N PHE A 56 11.62 6.94 20.57
CA PHE A 56 10.68 7.45 19.58
C PHE A 56 11.29 8.66 18.85
N TYR A 57 11.73 9.68 19.60
CA TYR A 57 12.30 10.90 19.03
C TYR A 57 13.69 10.71 18.39
N GLU A 58 14.38 9.60 18.65
CA GLU A 58 15.56 9.19 17.87
C GLU A 58 15.19 8.66 16.48
N SER A 59 13.94 8.22 16.26
CA SER A 59 13.46 7.57 15.03
C SER A 59 12.53 8.42 14.19
N PHE A 60 11.74 9.30 14.82
CA PHE A 60 10.73 10.16 14.22
C PHE A 60 10.68 11.50 14.93
N ALA A 61 10.57 12.61 14.19
CA ALA A 61 10.46 13.94 14.76
C ALA A 61 9.13 14.13 15.51
N ASP A 62 8.05 13.56 14.99
CA ASP A 62 6.72 13.61 15.59
C ASP A 62 5.86 12.40 15.16
N LYS A 63 4.61 12.36 15.66
CA LYS A 63 3.66 11.30 15.30
C LYS A 63 3.22 11.33 13.84
N ASP A 64 3.22 12.49 13.23
CA ASP A 64 2.76 12.68 11.85
C ASP A 64 3.79 12.14 10.85
N GLU A 65 5.08 12.28 11.16
CA GLU A 65 6.16 11.60 10.41
C GLU A 65 6.03 10.07 10.51
N LEU A 66 5.73 9.56 11.71
CA LEU A 66 5.50 8.11 11.88
C LEU A 66 4.28 7.66 11.07
N VAL A 67 3.15 8.38 11.14
CA VAL A 67 1.93 8.06 10.37
C VAL A 67 2.22 8.02 8.87
N ALA A 68 2.95 9.01 8.35
CA ALA A 68 3.37 9.02 6.96
C ALA A 68 4.24 7.81 6.62
N ALA A 69 5.21 7.48 7.47
CA ALA A 69 6.11 6.35 7.26
C ALA A 69 5.39 4.98 7.32
N VAL A 70 4.38 4.82 8.18
CA VAL A 70 3.53 3.61 8.22
C VAL A 70 2.78 3.45 6.90
N PHE A 71 2.13 4.52 6.45
CA PHE A 71 1.38 4.49 5.19
C PHE A 71 2.30 4.21 4.00
N ASP A 72 3.41 4.92 3.89
CA ASP A 72 4.38 4.75 2.81
C ASP A 72 4.99 3.35 2.79
N GLY A 73 5.26 2.76 3.96
CA GLY A 73 5.72 1.38 4.09
C GLY A 73 4.71 0.37 3.54
N VAL A 74 3.44 0.49 3.93
CA VAL A 74 2.35 -0.36 3.41
C VAL A 74 2.20 -0.23 1.89
N ILE A 75 2.25 0.99 1.36
CA ILE A 75 2.15 1.21 -0.08
C ILE A 75 3.37 0.66 -0.83
N ALA A 76 4.57 0.82 -0.27
CA ALA A 76 5.79 0.26 -0.87
C ALA A 76 5.75 -1.28 -0.92
N ASP A 77 5.28 -1.94 0.13
CA ASP A 77 5.13 -3.40 0.17
C ASP A 77 4.07 -3.90 -0.82
N ILE A 78 2.93 -3.21 -0.92
CA ILE A 78 1.90 -3.50 -1.93
C ILE A 78 2.48 -3.36 -3.33
N ALA A 79 3.17 -2.25 -3.62
CA ALA A 79 3.75 -1.99 -4.93
C ALA A 79 4.80 -3.05 -5.30
N ALA A 80 5.74 -3.35 -4.39
CA ALA A 80 6.81 -4.32 -4.63
C ALA A 80 6.25 -5.74 -4.87
N THR A 81 5.31 -6.19 -4.02
CA THR A 81 4.72 -7.52 -4.17
C THR A 81 3.83 -7.63 -5.41
N THR A 82 3.13 -6.54 -5.78
CA THR A 82 2.31 -6.50 -7.01
C THR A 82 3.19 -6.53 -8.25
N GLN A 83 4.26 -5.75 -8.28
CA GLN A 83 5.22 -5.79 -9.40
C GLN A 83 5.84 -7.18 -9.56
N ALA A 84 6.21 -7.83 -8.45
CA ALA A 84 6.74 -9.19 -8.49
C ALA A 84 5.71 -10.21 -9.04
N ALA A 85 4.44 -10.10 -8.62
CA ALA A 85 3.36 -10.96 -9.12
C ALA A 85 3.11 -10.76 -10.62
N VAL A 86 3.08 -9.51 -11.08
CA VAL A 86 2.91 -9.17 -12.50
C VAL A 86 4.09 -9.67 -13.33
N ALA A 87 5.33 -9.48 -12.86
CA ALA A 87 6.53 -9.92 -13.57
C ALA A 87 6.64 -11.47 -13.70
N ALA A 88 6.07 -12.21 -12.72
CA ALA A 88 6.07 -13.67 -12.73
C ALA A 88 4.94 -14.29 -13.59
N ALA A 89 3.93 -13.50 -13.97
CA ALA A 89 2.76 -13.99 -14.70
C ALA A 89 2.96 -13.90 -16.23
N PRO A 90 2.36 -14.83 -17.01
CA PRO A 90 2.22 -14.68 -18.45
C PRO A 90 1.51 -13.37 -18.79
N ARG A 91 1.80 -12.81 -19.97
CA ARG A 91 1.30 -11.48 -20.36
C ARG A 91 -0.23 -11.36 -20.25
N GLU A 92 -0.94 -12.37 -20.68
CA GLU A 92 -2.41 -12.46 -20.65
C GLU A 92 -2.99 -12.52 -19.23
N GLU A 93 -2.19 -12.88 -18.24
CA GLU A 93 -2.61 -13.00 -16.84
C GLU A 93 -2.09 -11.86 -15.94
N GLN A 94 -1.32 -10.91 -16.47
CA GLN A 94 -0.65 -9.88 -15.66
C GLN A 94 -1.64 -9.00 -14.90
N ASN A 95 -2.72 -8.55 -15.53
CA ASN A 95 -3.75 -7.76 -14.86
C ASN A 95 -4.38 -8.53 -13.70
N ARG A 96 -4.71 -9.81 -13.96
CA ARG A 96 -5.28 -10.70 -12.94
C ARG A 96 -4.31 -10.93 -11.80
N ALA A 97 -3.02 -11.16 -12.07
CA ALA A 97 -1.99 -11.37 -11.07
C ALA A 97 -1.79 -10.14 -10.18
N GLY A 98 -1.77 -8.94 -10.75
CA GLY A 98 -1.67 -7.68 -10.02
C GLY A 98 -2.87 -7.45 -9.10
N ILE A 99 -4.08 -7.61 -9.61
CA ILE A 99 -5.33 -7.48 -8.85
C ILE A 99 -5.41 -8.55 -7.75
N ALA A 100 -5.05 -9.80 -8.05
CA ALA A 100 -5.04 -10.89 -7.09
C ALA A 100 -4.10 -10.62 -5.91
N ASN A 101 -2.89 -10.11 -6.19
CA ASN A 101 -1.97 -9.73 -5.13
C ASN A 101 -2.50 -8.59 -4.26
N LEU A 102 -3.05 -7.54 -4.87
CA LEU A 102 -3.62 -6.41 -4.14
C LEU A 102 -4.76 -6.85 -3.21
N VAL A 103 -5.73 -7.62 -3.75
CA VAL A 103 -6.86 -8.15 -2.96
C VAL A 103 -6.37 -9.07 -1.86
N ARG A 104 -5.38 -9.93 -2.13
CA ARG A 104 -4.78 -10.83 -1.14
C ARG A 104 -4.13 -10.06 0.02
N VAL A 105 -3.27 -9.08 -0.27
CA VAL A 105 -2.58 -8.31 0.78
C VAL A 105 -3.59 -7.61 1.71
N ILE A 106 -4.67 -7.07 1.14
CA ILE A 106 -5.73 -6.40 1.90
C ILE A 106 -6.57 -7.41 2.70
N ALA A 107 -6.80 -8.61 2.16
CA ALA A 107 -7.57 -9.67 2.84
C ALA A 107 -6.77 -10.36 3.96
N ASP A 108 -5.45 -10.55 3.75
CA ASP A 108 -4.58 -11.25 4.71
C ASP A 108 -4.32 -10.40 5.97
N ASP A 109 -4.35 -9.07 5.87
CA ASP A 109 -4.20 -8.15 6.99
C ASP A 109 -5.28 -7.05 6.99
N ALA A 110 -6.30 -7.24 7.82
CA ALA A 110 -7.40 -6.29 7.95
C ALA A 110 -6.94 -4.86 8.36
N ARG A 111 -5.78 -4.74 9.02
CA ARG A 111 -5.20 -3.43 9.40
C ARG A 111 -4.83 -2.62 8.16
N VAL A 112 -4.32 -3.30 7.13
CA VAL A 112 -4.00 -2.67 5.83
C VAL A 112 -5.27 -2.14 5.18
N GLY A 113 -6.33 -2.95 5.12
CA GLY A 113 -7.62 -2.51 4.56
C GLY A 113 -8.18 -1.28 5.29
N ARG A 114 -8.15 -1.28 6.64
CA ARG A 114 -8.61 -0.14 7.43
C ARG A 114 -7.71 1.09 7.25
N LEU A 115 -6.38 0.91 7.25
CA LEU A 115 -5.45 2.02 6.99
C LEU A 115 -5.74 2.70 5.65
N LEU A 116 -6.08 1.94 4.62
CA LEU A 116 -6.33 2.46 3.29
C LEU A 116 -7.74 3.07 3.13
N PHE A 117 -8.77 2.46 3.73
CA PHE A 117 -10.15 2.72 3.37
C PHE A 117 -11.06 3.18 4.51
N ASN A 118 -10.69 3.02 5.79
CA ASN A 118 -11.58 3.38 6.90
C ASN A 118 -11.84 4.91 6.94
N PRO A 119 -13.07 5.39 6.69
CA PRO A 119 -13.40 6.82 6.70
C PRO A 119 -13.36 7.44 8.10
N ARG A 120 -13.48 6.63 9.15
CA ARG A 120 -13.40 7.11 10.54
C ARG A 120 -11.98 7.45 10.97
N LEU A 121 -10.99 6.97 10.24
CA LEU A 121 -9.59 7.31 10.45
C LEU A 121 -9.30 8.69 9.84
N THR A 122 -9.63 9.75 10.59
CA THR A 122 -9.65 11.16 10.15
C THR A 122 -8.31 11.90 10.30
N ASN A 123 -7.19 11.18 10.35
CA ASN A 123 -5.87 11.80 10.44
C ASN A 123 -5.55 12.58 9.14
N ALA A 124 -5.14 13.86 9.27
CA ALA A 124 -4.89 14.74 8.12
C ALA A 124 -3.74 14.25 7.23
N VAL A 125 -2.71 13.61 7.80
CA VAL A 125 -1.60 13.03 7.05
C VAL A 125 -2.10 11.88 6.19
N LEU A 126 -2.92 10.98 6.77
CA LEU A 126 -3.50 9.85 6.02
C LEU A 126 -4.44 10.32 4.92
N ALA A 127 -5.27 11.34 5.17
CA ALA A 127 -6.17 11.88 4.15
C ALA A 127 -5.37 12.38 2.93
N ARG A 128 -4.30 13.13 3.16
CA ARG A 128 -3.38 13.57 2.09
C ARG A 128 -2.71 12.40 1.38
N LYS A 129 -2.14 11.46 2.12
CA LYS A 129 -1.46 10.28 1.57
C LYS A 129 -2.39 9.41 0.73
N ARG A 130 -3.64 9.20 1.18
CA ARG A 130 -4.66 8.47 0.40
C ARG A 130 -5.01 9.17 -0.91
N ALA A 131 -5.09 10.51 -0.91
CA ALA A 131 -5.33 11.28 -2.13
C ALA A 131 -4.15 11.18 -3.13
N GLU A 132 -2.91 11.18 -2.63
CA GLU A 132 -1.69 11.10 -3.45
C GLU A 132 -1.50 9.69 -4.07
N VAL A 133 -1.80 8.63 -3.33
CA VAL A 133 -1.51 7.24 -3.73
C VAL A 133 -2.27 6.81 -4.99
N GLY A 134 -3.50 7.28 -5.17
CA GLY A 134 -4.28 7.00 -6.38
C GLY A 134 -3.57 7.47 -7.65
N GLY A 135 -2.96 8.66 -7.60
CA GLY A 135 -2.17 9.22 -8.71
C GLY A 135 -0.91 8.39 -9.01
N VAL A 136 -0.20 7.95 -7.96
CA VAL A 136 1.00 7.11 -8.13
C VAL A 136 0.67 5.78 -8.79
N PHE A 137 -0.38 5.08 -8.32
CA PHE A 137 -0.80 3.82 -8.93
C PHE A 137 -1.31 4.02 -10.36
N ALA A 138 -2.02 5.11 -10.65
CA ALA A 138 -2.45 5.42 -12.01
C ALA A 138 -1.25 5.66 -12.95
N LEU A 139 -0.21 6.37 -12.48
CA LEU A 139 1.02 6.56 -13.25
C LEU A 139 1.70 5.22 -13.55
N LEU A 140 1.93 4.38 -12.55
CA LEU A 140 2.57 3.06 -12.70
C LEU A 140 1.75 2.13 -13.62
N SER A 141 0.42 2.13 -13.49
CA SER A 141 -0.47 1.34 -14.34
C SER A 141 -0.48 1.86 -15.79
N GLY A 142 -0.43 3.17 -15.97
CA GLY A 142 -0.34 3.79 -17.30
C GLY A 142 0.99 3.49 -18.00
N GLU A 143 2.10 3.53 -17.29
CA GLU A 143 3.43 3.15 -17.80
C GLU A 143 3.49 1.66 -18.18
N HIS A 144 2.91 0.79 -17.32
CA HIS A 144 2.81 -0.63 -17.62
C HIS A 144 1.97 -0.88 -18.88
N ALA A 145 0.79 -0.26 -19.00
CA ALA A 145 -0.07 -0.37 -20.17
C ALA A 145 0.62 0.16 -21.44
N ALA A 146 1.27 1.33 -21.38
CA ALA A 146 2.01 1.90 -22.49
C ALA A 146 3.11 0.95 -23.00
N THR A 147 3.84 0.32 -22.08
CA THR A 147 4.88 -0.65 -22.41
C THR A 147 4.31 -1.94 -22.96
N ALA A 148 3.28 -2.51 -22.30
CA ALA A 148 2.68 -3.77 -22.66
C ALA A 148 1.98 -3.74 -24.04
N TYR A 149 1.33 -2.61 -24.34
CA TYR A 149 0.57 -2.43 -25.60
C TYR A 149 1.28 -1.55 -26.62
N GLN A 150 2.55 -1.14 -26.37
CA GLN A 150 3.35 -0.27 -27.25
C GLN A 150 2.65 1.04 -27.63
N LEU A 151 1.95 1.65 -26.65
CA LEU A 151 1.14 2.83 -26.87
C LEU A 151 1.99 4.09 -26.73
N PRO A 152 1.74 5.14 -27.55
CA PRO A 152 2.28 6.44 -27.28
C PRO A 152 1.72 7.02 -25.97
N GLN A 153 2.51 7.88 -25.30
CA GLN A 153 2.07 8.55 -24.07
C GLN A 153 1.02 9.62 -24.40
N HIS A 154 -0.25 9.24 -24.37
CA HIS A 154 -1.37 10.15 -24.56
C HIS A 154 -2.14 10.38 -23.25
N ASP A 155 -2.75 11.54 -23.11
CA ASP A 155 -3.52 11.89 -21.90
C ASP A 155 -4.73 10.98 -21.68
N TRP A 156 -5.30 10.39 -22.74
CA TRP A 156 -6.38 9.41 -22.60
C TRP A 156 -5.90 8.11 -21.94
N VAL A 157 -4.65 7.66 -22.14
CA VAL A 157 -4.07 6.48 -21.43
C VAL A 157 -3.97 6.79 -19.94
N LYS A 158 -3.54 7.99 -19.59
CA LYS A 158 -3.52 8.46 -18.20
C LYS A 158 -4.93 8.49 -17.60
N ALA A 159 -5.89 9.05 -18.35
CA ALA A 159 -7.29 9.11 -17.90
C ALA A 159 -7.86 7.71 -17.65
N LEU A 160 -7.60 6.75 -18.56
CA LEU A 160 -8.01 5.35 -18.40
C LEU A 160 -7.33 4.71 -17.18
N ALA A 161 -6.04 4.94 -16.97
CA ALA A 161 -5.32 4.43 -15.81
C ALA A 161 -5.90 4.98 -14.49
N HIS A 162 -6.21 6.27 -14.41
CA HIS A 162 -6.90 6.85 -13.26
C HIS A 162 -8.28 6.25 -13.03
N PHE A 163 -9.06 6.02 -14.09
CA PHE A 163 -10.37 5.40 -14.00
C PHE A 163 -10.26 3.95 -13.48
N ILE A 164 -9.35 3.15 -14.02
CA ILE A 164 -9.12 1.77 -13.60
C ILE A 164 -8.69 1.71 -12.13
N VAL A 165 -7.68 2.50 -11.74
CA VAL A 165 -7.16 2.50 -10.37
C VAL A 165 -8.22 2.98 -9.38
N GLY A 166 -8.97 4.02 -9.73
CA GLY A 166 -10.08 4.52 -8.91
C GLY A 166 -11.20 3.49 -8.77
N GLY A 167 -11.61 2.88 -9.88
CA GLY A 167 -12.66 1.86 -9.91
C GLY A 167 -12.27 0.60 -9.14
N VAL A 168 -11.06 0.08 -9.34
CA VAL A 168 -10.52 -1.08 -8.61
C VAL A 168 -10.44 -0.76 -7.10
N GLY A 169 -9.86 0.37 -6.73
CA GLY A 169 -9.73 0.77 -5.33
C GLY A 169 -11.08 0.92 -4.65
N GLN A 170 -12.05 1.60 -5.29
CA GLN A 170 -13.40 1.77 -4.74
C GLN A 170 -14.15 0.44 -4.63
N THR A 171 -13.99 -0.46 -5.59
CA THR A 171 -14.62 -1.79 -5.53
C THR A 171 -14.05 -2.64 -4.40
N ILE A 172 -12.73 -2.61 -4.20
CA ILE A 172 -12.09 -3.29 -3.06
C ILE A 172 -12.54 -2.67 -1.74
N ASN A 173 -12.64 -1.34 -1.66
CA ASN A 173 -13.19 -0.66 -0.47
C ASN A 173 -14.60 -1.16 -0.14
N ALA A 174 -15.50 -1.19 -1.10
CA ALA A 174 -16.87 -1.69 -0.92
C ALA A 174 -16.93 -3.16 -0.50
N TRP A 175 -15.96 -3.98 -0.97
CA TRP A 175 -15.85 -5.36 -0.56
C TRP A 175 -15.34 -5.50 0.89
N VAL A 176 -14.32 -4.73 1.27
CA VAL A 176 -13.78 -4.70 2.65
C VAL A 176 -14.81 -4.20 3.65
N SER A 177 -15.61 -3.17 3.29
CA SER A 177 -16.68 -2.62 4.13
C SER A 177 -17.94 -3.53 4.20
N GLY A 178 -18.00 -4.59 3.41
CA GLY A 178 -19.14 -5.51 3.40
C GLY A 178 -20.32 -5.06 2.53
N ASP A 179 -20.20 -3.93 1.81
CA ASP A 179 -21.21 -3.46 0.84
C ASP A 179 -21.30 -4.38 -0.38
N LEU A 180 -20.20 -5.08 -0.70
CA LEU A 180 -20.13 -6.12 -1.72
C LEU A 180 -19.89 -7.49 -1.07
N VAL A 181 -20.86 -8.39 -1.22
CA VAL A 181 -20.78 -9.76 -0.67
C VAL A 181 -20.38 -10.74 -1.77
N MET A 182 -19.09 -11.03 -1.87
CA MET A 182 -18.58 -12.03 -2.80
C MET A 182 -17.28 -12.67 -2.27
N THR A 183 -16.92 -13.83 -2.80
CA THR A 183 -15.64 -14.46 -2.44
C THR A 183 -14.49 -13.69 -3.08
N GLN A 184 -13.32 -13.75 -2.44
CA GLN A 184 -12.09 -13.13 -2.93
C GLN A 184 -11.79 -13.51 -4.39
N GLY A 185 -11.91 -14.78 -4.76
CA GLY A 185 -11.68 -15.25 -6.13
C GLY A 185 -12.65 -14.61 -7.13
N LYS A 186 -13.95 -14.53 -6.79
CA LYS A 186 -14.94 -13.88 -7.65
C LYS A 186 -14.68 -12.38 -7.84
N LEU A 187 -14.22 -11.69 -6.77
CA LEU A 187 -13.84 -10.28 -6.86
C LEU A 187 -12.68 -10.10 -7.82
N VAL A 188 -11.61 -10.90 -7.67
CA VAL A 188 -10.43 -10.87 -8.54
C VAL A 188 -10.82 -11.13 -10.00
N ASP A 189 -11.58 -12.21 -10.27
CA ASP A 189 -11.97 -12.58 -11.64
C ASP A 189 -12.83 -11.48 -12.28
N GLN A 190 -13.75 -10.87 -11.54
CA GLN A 190 -14.60 -9.80 -12.05
C GLN A 190 -13.80 -8.53 -12.36
N LEU A 191 -12.91 -8.11 -11.45
CA LEU A 191 -12.07 -6.93 -11.65
C LEU A 191 -11.10 -7.14 -12.82
N ALA A 192 -10.44 -8.28 -12.90
CA ALA A 192 -9.52 -8.60 -13.99
C ALA A 192 -10.24 -8.56 -15.35
N ARG A 193 -11.41 -9.19 -15.46
CA ARG A 193 -12.21 -9.16 -16.68
C ARG A 193 -12.59 -7.74 -17.10
N ILE A 194 -13.03 -6.89 -16.17
CA ILE A 194 -13.37 -5.50 -16.48
C ILE A 194 -12.15 -4.73 -17.00
N VAL A 195 -10.99 -4.90 -16.35
CA VAL A 195 -9.74 -4.24 -16.77
C VAL A 195 -9.32 -4.71 -18.17
N ASP A 196 -9.38 -6.02 -18.45
CA ASP A 196 -9.03 -6.58 -19.75
C ASP A 196 -9.97 -6.10 -20.85
N GLU A 197 -11.29 -6.07 -20.60
CA GLU A 197 -12.28 -5.57 -21.56
C GLU A 197 -12.06 -4.08 -21.87
N LEU A 198 -11.72 -3.26 -20.85
CA LEU A 198 -11.41 -1.85 -21.05
C LEU A 198 -10.11 -1.67 -21.84
N ALA A 199 -9.10 -2.49 -21.56
CA ALA A 199 -7.84 -2.46 -22.31
C ALA A 199 -8.06 -2.79 -23.79
N VAL A 200 -8.68 -3.94 -24.09
CA VAL A 200 -8.95 -4.37 -25.48
C VAL A 200 -9.74 -3.31 -26.26
N ARG A 201 -10.84 -2.79 -25.70
CA ARG A 201 -11.69 -1.81 -26.40
C ARG A 201 -11.02 -0.49 -26.72
N ASN A 202 -10.04 -0.10 -25.95
CA ASN A 202 -9.36 1.19 -26.10
C ASN A 202 -8.04 1.07 -26.86
N PHE A 203 -7.40 -0.11 -26.87
CA PHE A 203 -6.07 -0.31 -27.47
C PHE A 203 -6.14 -0.97 -28.87
N ASP A 204 -7.18 -1.77 -29.18
CA ASP A 204 -7.39 -2.35 -30.52
C ASP A 204 -7.92 -1.35 -31.58
N ARG A 205 -8.20 -0.10 -31.17
CA ARG A 205 -8.74 0.95 -32.07
C ARG A 205 -7.70 1.97 -32.53
N SER A 206 -6.43 1.80 -32.18
CA SER A 206 -5.30 2.65 -32.55
C SER A 206 -4.39 1.97 -33.53
#